data_7c62488eee4d9c7c84d1ec7af5f76de6
#
_entry.id   7c62488eee4d9c7c84d1ec7af5f76de6
#
_cell.length_a   1.000
_cell.length_b   1.000
_cell.length_c   1.000
_cell.angle_alpha   90.00
_cell.angle_beta   90.00
_cell.angle_gamma   90.00
#
_symmetry.space_group_name_H-M   'P 1'
#
loop_
_entity.id
_entity.type
_entity.pdbx_description
1 polymer ?
#
loop_
_entity_poly.entity_id
_entity_poly.type
_entity_poly.pdbx_seq_one_letter_code
_entity_poly.pdbx_strand_id
1 'polypeptide(L)'
;MGIIDPEAGRDENEGVMFVAPVRKPEAERIDSYGQFTDQFQHPFPLNETEFLISYTPLGYHIGHPMEFGIYWMNANGERELLVADSKISCNQPILLAPRKRPFHRSSSVDYTKNEGVYYMQNIYEGNGLKGVAPGTIKQLRIVEIQFRAAGVGEVNGNDEGGGALASSPVGVGNAAWDVKRVIGVTDVYPDGSAFFKVPARRPLYFQALDEKGRVVQTMRSWSTLQPNEVQSCVGCHEHKNTVPVAGHRVSMAMDKGIKALACLLYTSDAADEL
;
A
#
# COMPACT_ATOMS: atom_id res chain seq x y z
N MET A 1 -21.26 -3.96 -7.77
CA MET A 1 -21.29 -3.10 -6.57
C MET A 1 -21.64 -3.94 -5.36
N GLY A 2 -20.94 -3.75 -4.25
CA GLY A 2 -21.17 -4.46 -3.00
C GLY A 2 -21.32 -3.51 -1.83
N ILE A 3 -22.01 -3.95 -0.81
CA ILE A 3 -22.08 -3.34 0.52
C ILE A 3 -21.25 -4.19 1.46
N ILE A 4 -20.47 -3.56 2.31
CA ILE A 4 -19.62 -4.23 3.31
C ILE A 4 -20.16 -3.87 4.69
N ASP A 5 -20.49 -4.88 5.45
CA ASP A 5 -20.84 -4.76 6.86
C ASP A 5 -19.66 -5.30 7.70
N PRO A 6 -18.86 -4.42 8.31
CA PRO A 6 -17.69 -4.84 9.09
C PRO A 6 -18.06 -5.53 10.41
N GLU A 7 -19.33 -5.45 10.86
CA GLU A 7 -19.80 -6.18 12.05
C GLU A 7 -20.12 -7.64 11.74
N ALA A 8 -20.47 -7.94 10.47
CA ALA A 8 -20.72 -9.31 10.03
C ALA A 8 -19.46 -10.11 9.72
N GLY A 9 -18.31 -9.45 9.66
CA GLY A 9 -16.99 -10.07 9.41
C GLY A 9 -16.05 -9.12 8.66
N ARG A 10 -14.77 -9.51 8.62
CA ARG A 10 -13.71 -8.73 7.95
C ARG A 10 -12.77 -9.60 7.12
N ASP A 11 -13.02 -10.89 7.07
CA ASP A 11 -12.20 -11.85 6.33
C ASP A 11 -12.80 -12.11 4.95
N GLU A 12 -12.01 -11.88 3.91
CA GLU A 12 -12.33 -12.17 2.52
C GLU A 12 -13.73 -11.68 2.11
N ASN A 13 -14.69 -12.59 2.04
CA ASN A 13 -16.08 -12.33 1.64
C ASN A 13 -17.06 -12.21 2.82
N GLU A 14 -16.58 -12.28 4.05
CA GLU A 14 -17.44 -12.04 5.21
C GLU A 14 -17.95 -10.61 5.22
N GLY A 15 -19.22 -10.44 5.56
CA GLY A 15 -19.85 -9.13 5.56
C GLY A 15 -20.04 -8.48 4.19
N VAL A 16 -19.72 -9.17 3.08
CA VAL A 16 -19.90 -8.64 1.72
C VAL A 16 -21.22 -9.11 1.14
N MET A 17 -22.04 -8.16 0.71
CA MET A 17 -23.27 -8.40 -0.04
C MET A 17 -23.16 -7.75 -1.40
N PHE A 18 -23.25 -8.53 -2.49
CA PHE A 18 -23.31 -7.99 -3.83
C PHE A 18 -24.73 -7.55 -4.17
N VAL A 19 -24.87 -6.29 -4.53
CA VAL A 19 -26.15 -5.67 -4.89
C VAL A 19 -26.41 -5.76 -6.38
N ALA A 20 -25.38 -5.45 -7.18
CA ALA A 20 -25.50 -5.49 -8.65
C ALA A 20 -24.10 -5.64 -9.29
N PRO A 21 -23.93 -6.60 -10.24
CA PRO A 21 -24.86 -7.70 -10.44
C PRO A 21 -24.97 -8.58 -9.20
N VAL A 22 -26.14 -9.14 -8.96
CA VAL A 22 -26.35 -10.05 -7.82
C VAL A 22 -25.56 -11.34 -8.07
N ARG A 23 -24.64 -11.66 -7.17
CA ARG A 23 -23.86 -12.90 -7.22
C ARG A 23 -23.50 -13.34 -5.81
N LYS A 24 -23.14 -14.60 -5.65
CA LYS A 24 -22.61 -15.09 -4.38
C LYS A 24 -21.17 -14.58 -4.23
N PRO A 25 -20.76 -14.09 -3.05
CA PRO A 25 -19.38 -13.82 -2.77
C PRO A 25 -18.55 -15.10 -2.88
N GLU A 26 -17.43 -15.03 -3.57
CA GLU A 26 -16.46 -16.14 -3.64
C GLU A 26 -15.27 -15.78 -2.74
N ALA A 27 -14.80 -16.76 -1.96
CA ALA A 27 -13.75 -16.54 -0.96
C ALA A 27 -12.44 -15.98 -1.53
N GLU A 28 -12.18 -16.24 -2.81
CA GLU A 28 -10.91 -15.86 -3.43
C GLU A 28 -11.02 -14.72 -4.44
N ARG A 29 -12.22 -14.24 -4.75
CA ARG A 29 -12.44 -13.28 -5.84
C ARG A 29 -13.59 -12.33 -5.56
N ILE A 30 -13.41 -11.39 -4.67
CA ILE A 30 -14.34 -10.27 -4.52
C ILE A 30 -14.07 -9.15 -5.53
N ASP A 31 -12.91 -9.16 -6.17
CA ASP A 31 -12.41 -8.15 -7.10
C ASP A 31 -12.39 -8.60 -8.58
N SER A 32 -13.16 -9.64 -8.94
CA SER A 32 -13.17 -10.09 -10.33
C SER A 32 -13.71 -8.99 -11.27
N TYR A 33 -12.90 -8.66 -12.25
CA TYR A 33 -13.24 -7.68 -13.29
C TYR A 33 -14.31 -8.26 -14.22
N GLY A 34 -15.54 -7.76 -14.09
CA GLY A 34 -16.63 -8.09 -14.99
C GLY A 34 -16.50 -7.33 -16.31
N GLN A 35 -15.68 -7.80 -17.22
CA GLN A 35 -15.36 -7.07 -18.44
C GLN A 35 -16.49 -7.02 -19.47
N PHE A 36 -17.47 -7.92 -19.39
CA PHE A 36 -18.51 -8.09 -20.41
C PHE A 36 -19.92 -7.81 -19.91
N THR A 37 -20.06 -7.30 -18.70
CA THR A 37 -21.35 -6.96 -18.11
C THR A 37 -21.40 -5.47 -17.76
N ASP A 38 -22.54 -5.04 -17.28
CA ASP A 38 -22.75 -3.69 -16.76
C ASP A 38 -21.67 -3.29 -15.75
N GLN A 39 -21.24 -2.04 -15.79
CA GLN A 39 -20.15 -1.48 -14.98
C GLN A 39 -20.67 -0.46 -13.99
N PHE A 40 -20.11 -0.49 -12.79
CA PHE A 40 -20.41 0.41 -11.68
C PHE A 40 -19.16 1.10 -11.18
N GLN A 41 -19.23 2.40 -11.00
CA GLN A 41 -18.12 3.19 -10.47
C GLN A 41 -18.62 4.25 -9.48
N HIS A 42 -17.75 4.72 -8.64
CA HIS A 42 -17.90 5.90 -7.80
C HIS A 42 -19.23 5.95 -7.02
N PRO A 43 -19.55 4.96 -6.19
CA PRO A 43 -20.74 5.03 -5.35
C PRO A 43 -20.63 6.18 -4.36
N PHE A 44 -21.69 6.98 -4.28
CA PHE A 44 -21.85 8.03 -3.29
C PHE A 44 -23.08 7.70 -2.42
N PRO A 45 -22.93 7.41 -1.14
CA PRO A 45 -24.05 7.05 -0.28
C PRO A 45 -24.95 8.27 0.00
N LEU A 46 -26.24 8.10 -0.16
CA LEU A 46 -27.26 9.04 0.28
C LEU A 46 -27.72 8.69 1.70
N ASN A 47 -27.82 7.39 1.97
CA ASN A 47 -28.09 6.77 3.26
C ASN A 47 -27.59 5.32 3.24
N GLU A 48 -27.98 4.48 4.19
CA GLU A 48 -27.53 3.09 4.33
C GLU A 48 -27.99 2.18 3.17
N THR A 49 -29.03 2.55 2.45
CA THR A 49 -29.68 1.71 1.44
C THR A 49 -29.80 2.37 0.07
N GLU A 50 -29.42 3.63 -0.07
CA GLU A 50 -29.55 4.39 -1.32
C GLU A 50 -28.23 5.09 -1.68
N PHE A 51 -27.93 5.11 -2.97
CA PHE A 51 -26.64 5.58 -3.50
C PHE A 51 -26.84 6.35 -4.80
N LEU A 52 -25.97 7.31 -5.05
CA LEU A 52 -25.68 7.76 -6.41
C LEU A 52 -24.51 6.95 -6.95
N ILE A 53 -24.59 6.56 -8.22
CA ILE A 53 -23.56 5.76 -8.87
C ILE A 53 -23.28 6.28 -10.28
N SER A 54 -22.06 6.07 -10.76
CA SER A 54 -21.77 6.10 -12.18
C SER A 54 -22.00 4.68 -12.73
N TYR A 55 -22.85 4.56 -13.73
CA TYR A 55 -23.24 3.25 -14.25
C TYR A 55 -23.34 3.26 -15.78
N THR A 56 -22.93 2.15 -16.40
CA THR A 56 -23.20 1.86 -17.81
C THR A 56 -23.68 0.41 -17.96
N PRO A 57 -24.75 0.16 -18.74
CA PRO A 57 -25.20 -1.18 -19.06
C PRO A 57 -24.27 -1.90 -20.05
N LEU A 58 -23.37 -1.16 -20.70
CA LEU A 58 -22.42 -1.69 -21.67
C LEU A 58 -21.16 -2.14 -20.96
N GLY A 59 -20.76 -3.38 -21.18
CA GLY A 59 -19.48 -3.89 -20.68
C GLY A 59 -18.28 -3.19 -21.32
N TYR A 60 -17.12 -3.43 -20.77
CA TYR A 60 -15.85 -2.95 -21.33
C TYR A 60 -15.59 -3.60 -22.70
N HIS A 61 -15.54 -2.80 -23.76
CA HIS A 61 -15.11 -3.22 -25.08
C HIS A 61 -13.87 -2.44 -25.49
N ILE A 62 -12.80 -3.14 -25.83
CA ILE A 62 -11.57 -2.50 -26.33
C ILE A 62 -11.89 -1.66 -27.57
N GLY A 63 -11.53 -0.39 -27.51
CA GLY A 63 -11.72 0.56 -28.63
C GLY A 63 -13.08 1.29 -28.66
N HIS A 64 -13.95 1.05 -27.67
CA HIS A 64 -15.19 1.82 -27.53
C HIS A 64 -15.15 2.62 -26.23
N PRO A 65 -15.44 3.93 -26.25
CA PRO A 65 -15.58 4.71 -25.04
C PRO A 65 -16.71 4.15 -24.20
N MET A 66 -16.48 3.92 -22.92
CA MET A 66 -17.55 3.59 -21.98
C MET A 66 -18.28 4.87 -21.60
N GLU A 67 -19.56 4.94 -21.93
CA GLU A 67 -20.41 6.07 -21.58
C GLU A 67 -21.11 5.76 -20.25
N PHE A 68 -20.70 6.45 -19.20
CA PHE A 68 -21.34 6.37 -17.90
C PHE A 68 -22.39 7.46 -17.73
N GLY A 69 -23.54 7.09 -17.22
CA GLY A 69 -24.53 8.02 -16.68
C GLY A 69 -24.52 8.02 -15.15
N ILE A 70 -25.13 9.03 -14.55
CA ILE A 70 -25.39 9.07 -13.12
C ILE A 70 -26.76 8.47 -12.85
N TYR A 71 -26.80 7.50 -11.96
CA TYR A 71 -28.00 6.81 -11.53
C TYR A 71 -28.18 6.93 -10.03
N TRP A 72 -29.43 7.02 -9.60
CA TRP A 72 -29.84 6.60 -8.29
C TRP A 72 -29.94 5.07 -8.26
N MET A 73 -29.57 4.47 -7.17
CA MET A 73 -29.64 3.03 -6.97
C MET A 73 -29.92 2.71 -5.51
N ASN A 74 -30.71 1.66 -5.27
CA ASN A 74 -30.93 1.17 -3.92
C ASN A 74 -30.23 -0.18 -3.65
N ALA A 75 -30.30 -0.63 -2.39
CA ALA A 75 -29.68 -1.88 -1.95
C ALA A 75 -30.31 -3.14 -2.57
N ASN A 76 -31.49 -3.04 -3.20
CA ASN A 76 -32.12 -4.13 -3.97
C ASN A 76 -31.61 -4.18 -5.41
N GLY A 77 -30.79 -3.23 -5.85
CA GLY A 77 -30.28 -3.16 -7.21
C GLY A 77 -31.17 -2.42 -8.19
N GLU A 78 -32.28 -1.85 -7.75
CA GLU A 78 -33.15 -1.00 -8.56
C GLU A 78 -32.42 0.30 -8.88
N ARG A 79 -32.52 0.76 -10.12
CA ARG A 79 -31.77 1.90 -10.64
C ARG A 79 -32.65 2.81 -11.48
N GLU A 80 -32.40 4.11 -11.34
CA GLU A 80 -33.06 5.15 -12.15
C GLU A 80 -32.01 6.11 -12.69
N LEU A 81 -32.07 6.39 -14.01
CA LEU A 81 -31.18 7.34 -14.67
C LEU A 81 -31.53 8.76 -14.23
N LEU A 82 -30.57 9.48 -13.71
CA LEU A 82 -30.69 10.88 -13.32
C LEU A 82 -30.09 11.82 -14.36
N VAL A 83 -28.89 11.52 -14.85
CA VAL A 83 -28.15 12.35 -15.81
C VAL A 83 -27.34 11.48 -16.75
N ALA A 84 -27.41 11.77 -18.02
CA ALA A 84 -26.51 11.26 -19.04
C ALA A 84 -26.20 12.35 -20.07
N ASP A 85 -25.05 12.28 -20.68
CA ASP A 85 -24.66 13.13 -21.80
C ASP A 85 -24.18 12.25 -22.95
N SER A 86 -24.52 12.61 -24.17
CA SER A 86 -24.20 11.81 -25.37
C SER A 86 -22.75 12.01 -25.85
N LYS A 87 -21.98 12.92 -25.26
CA LYS A 87 -20.63 13.28 -25.69
C LYS A 87 -19.58 13.01 -24.63
N ILE A 88 -19.97 12.99 -23.36
CA ILE A 88 -19.06 12.82 -22.23
C ILE A 88 -19.63 11.84 -21.22
N SER A 89 -18.76 11.05 -20.60
CA SER A 89 -19.12 10.21 -19.45
C SER A 89 -19.36 11.06 -18.21
N CYS A 90 -20.46 10.78 -17.50
CA CYS A 90 -20.78 11.40 -16.23
C CYS A 90 -20.21 10.55 -15.08
N ASN A 91 -19.30 11.11 -14.30
CA ASN A 91 -18.56 10.40 -13.26
C ASN A 91 -18.65 11.10 -11.90
N GLN A 92 -18.32 10.37 -10.85
CA GLN A 92 -18.10 10.88 -9.49
C GLN A 92 -19.24 11.75 -8.96
N PRO A 93 -20.48 11.21 -8.88
CA PRO A 93 -21.61 11.98 -8.41
C PRO A 93 -21.39 12.43 -6.96
N ILE A 94 -21.71 13.69 -6.69
CA ILE A 94 -21.66 14.27 -5.34
C ILE A 94 -22.94 15.04 -5.10
N LEU A 95 -23.67 14.70 -4.03
CA LEU A 95 -24.84 15.47 -3.65
C LEU A 95 -24.43 16.83 -3.06
N LEU A 96 -24.87 17.90 -3.69
CA LEU A 96 -24.71 19.26 -3.18
C LEU A 96 -25.80 19.55 -2.14
N ALA A 97 -25.54 19.18 -0.90
CA ALA A 97 -26.43 19.41 0.25
C ALA A 97 -25.63 19.70 1.50
N PRO A 98 -26.21 20.41 2.50
CA PRO A 98 -25.59 20.57 3.79
C PRO A 98 -25.30 19.21 4.43
N ARG A 99 -24.08 19.03 4.90
CA ARG A 99 -23.68 17.80 5.60
C ARG A 99 -23.07 18.12 6.94
N LYS A 100 -23.27 17.19 7.90
CA LYS A 100 -22.55 17.27 9.17
C LYS A 100 -21.06 17.24 8.89
N ARG A 101 -20.34 18.19 9.43
CA ARG A 101 -18.87 18.20 9.32
C ARG A 101 -18.31 16.92 9.95
N PRO A 102 -17.52 16.13 9.21
CA PRO A 102 -16.92 14.94 9.79
C PRO A 102 -15.99 15.30 10.96
N PHE A 103 -15.77 14.35 11.84
CA PHE A 103 -14.77 14.50 12.88
C PHE A 103 -13.40 14.74 12.22
N HIS A 104 -12.75 15.79 12.63
CA HIS A 104 -11.42 16.14 12.16
C HIS A 104 -10.40 15.81 13.25
N ARG A 105 -9.51 14.86 12.97
CA ARG A 105 -8.34 14.62 13.79
C ARG A 105 -7.25 15.61 13.35
N SER A 106 -6.62 16.27 14.33
CA SER A 106 -5.46 17.11 14.04
C SER A 106 -4.37 16.28 13.37
N SER A 107 -3.71 16.88 12.40
CA SER A 107 -2.57 16.24 11.75
C SER A 107 -1.44 16.04 12.75
N SER A 108 -0.86 14.85 12.76
CA SER A 108 0.39 14.55 13.49
C SER A 108 1.64 14.90 12.67
N VAL A 109 1.45 15.34 11.44
CA VAL A 109 2.57 15.72 10.55
C VAL A 109 3.15 17.03 11.00
N ASP A 110 4.47 17.05 11.21
CA ASP A 110 5.24 18.23 11.53
C ASP A 110 6.17 18.56 10.36
N TYR A 111 5.76 19.48 9.51
CA TYR A 111 6.51 19.86 8.32
C TYR A 111 7.84 20.59 8.61
N THR A 112 8.13 20.93 9.85
CA THR A 112 9.45 21.43 10.27
C THR A 112 10.48 20.32 10.38
N LYS A 113 10.05 19.04 10.42
CA LYS A 113 10.90 17.85 10.46
C LYS A 113 11.13 17.30 9.05
N ASN A 114 12.24 16.62 8.87
CA ASN A 114 12.59 15.91 7.64
C ASN A 114 12.76 14.41 7.87
N GLU A 115 12.37 13.92 9.04
CA GLU A 115 12.53 12.53 9.47
C GLU A 115 11.20 11.95 9.90
N GLY A 116 11.06 10.65 9.74
CA GLY A 116 10.07 9.80 10.37
C GLY A 116 10.76 8.63 11.09
N VAL A 117 9.98 7.80 11.74
CA VAL A 117 10.49 6.72 12.57
C VAL A 117 9.78 5.41 12.22
N TYR A 118 10.53 4.33 12.06
CA TYR A 118 10.00 2.97 12.00
C TYR A 118 10.28 2.23 13.30
N TYR A 119 9.25 1.54 13.76
CA TYR A 119 9.37 0.58 14.86
C TYR A 119 8.99 -0.81 14.34
N MET A 120 9.92 -1.76 14.41
CA MET A 120 9.71 -3.19 14.16
C MET A 120 9.60 -3.90 15.50
N GLN A 121 8.48 -4.54 15.76
CA GLN A 121 8.26 -5.23 17.03
C GLN A 121 9.10 -6.53 17.11
N ASN A 122 8.97 -7.39 16.10
CA ASN A 122 9.76 -8.62 15.99
C ASN A 122 9.80 -9.07 14.52
N ILE A 123 10.94 -8.94 13.87
CA ILE A 123 11.10 -9.25 12.45
C ILE A 123 10.73 -10.70 12.08
N TYR A 124 10.74 -11.61 13.05
CA TYR A 124 10.44 -13.04 12.81
C TYR A 124 8.93 -13.34 12.83
N GLU A 125 8.09 -12.39 13.21
CA GLU A 125 6.63 -12.54 13.10
C GLU A 125 6.17 -12.52 11.65
N GLY A 126 5.23 -13.42 11.32
CA GLY A 126 4.68 -13.54 9.98
C GLY A 126 5.44 -14.51 9.08
N ASN A 127 5.03 -14.53 7.81
CA ASN A 127 5.51 -15.52 6.85
C ASN A 127 6.79 -15.10 6.10
N GLY A 128 7.18 -13.84 6.18
CA GLY A 128 8.32 -13.32 5.39
C GLY A 128 9.67 -13.95 5.74
N LEU A 129 9.85 -14.33 7.00
CA LEU A 129 11.04 -15.03 7.48
C LEU A 129 10.74 -16.45 7.97
N LYS A 130 9.68 -17.09 7.46
CA LYS A 130 9.33 -18.47 7.82
C LYS A 130 10.51 -19.41 7.54
N GLY A 131 10.91 -20.16 8.57
CA GLY A 131 12.04 -21.09 8.48
C GLY A 131 13.41 -20.47 8.77
N VAL A 132 13.48 -19.16 8.99
CA VAL A 132 14.71 -18.50 9.45
C VAL A 132 14.74 -18.52 10.98
N ALA A 133 15.83 -19.03 11.56
CA ALA A 133 15.96 -19.13 13.00
C ALA A 133 16.03 -17.74 13.65
N PRO A 134 15.36 -17.49 14.78
CA PRO A 134 15.52 -16.26 15.55
C PRO A 134 17.00 -15.98 15.86
N GLY A 135 17.38 -14.72 15.77
CA GLY A 135 18.77 -14.29 15.94
C GLY A 135 19.65 -14.39 14.69
N THR A 136 19.15 -14.92 13.57
CA THR A 136 19.89 -14.93 12.29
C THR A 136 20.05 -13.54 11.72
N ILE A 137 19.00 -12.72 11.80
CA ILE A 137 19.02 -11.35 11.30
C ILE A 137 19.70 -10.46 12.33
N LYS A 138 20.73 -9.74 11.89
CA LYS A 138 21.53 -8.82 12.72
C LYS A 138 21.27 -7.37 12.40
N GLN A 139 20.94 -7.07 11.13
CA GLN A 139 20.74 -5.71 10.67
C GLN A 139 19.61 -5.62 9.64
N LEU A 140 19.03 -4.44 9.56
CA LEU A 140 18.23 -3.99 8.41
C LEU A 140 19.05 -2.99 7.61
N ARG A 141 19.17 -3.24 6.31
CA ARG A 141 19.67 -2.26 5.34
C ARG A 141 18.47 -1.50 4.80
N ILE A 142 18.56 -0.18 4.84
CA ILE A 142 17.52 0.72 4.35
C ILE A 142 17.92 1.20 2.96
N VAL A 143 17.03 0.98 2.00
CA VAL A 143 17.26 1.33 0.60
C VAL A 143 16.19 2.32 0.15
N GLU A 144 16.63 3.43 -0.37
CA GLU A 144 15.80 4.43 -1.02
C GLU A 144 15.61 4.06 -2.49
N ILE A 145 14.38 4.16 -2.97
CA ILE A 145 14.06 4.04 -4.38
C ILE A 145 13.94 5.44 -4.95
N GLN A 146 14.75 5.74 -5.96
CA GLN A 146 14.72 7.03 -6.64
C GLN A 146 13.88 6.93 -7.90
N PHE A 147 13.25 8.03 -8.28
CA PHE A 147 12.55 8.07 -9.54
C PHE A 147 13.53 7.84 -10.69
N ARG A 148 13.04 7.12 -11.65
CA ARG A 148 13.77 6.86 -12.89
C ARG A 148 13.97 8.14 -13.67
N ALA A 149 15.16 8.32 -14.24
CA ALA A 149 15.39 9.40 -15.18
C ALA A 149 14.62 9.13 -16.49
N ALA A 150 14.13 10.17 -17.13
CA ALA A 150 13.48 10.06 -18.42
C ALA A 150 14.39 9.34 -19.44
N GLY A 151 13.83 8.45 -20.24
CA GLY A 151 14.56 7.66 -21.23
C GLY A 151 15.32 6.44 -20.69
N VAL A 152 15.28 6.18 -19.38
CA VAL A 152 15.89 4.99 -18.77
C VAL A 152 14.84 3.89 -18.58
N GLY A 153 15.08 2.72 -19.15
CA GLY A 153 14.22 1.55 -18.99
C GLY A 153 12.89 1.67 -19.71
N GLU A 154 12.88 2.26 -20.90
CA GLU A 154 11.73 2.22 -21.79
C GLU A 154 11.31 0.78 -22.08
N VAL A 155 10.10 0.44 -21.71
CA VAL A 155 9.43 -0.78 -22.13
C VAL A 155 8.31 -0.33 -23.06
N ASN A 156 8.32 -0.82 -24.30
CA ASN A 156 7.38 -0.46 -25.37
C ASN A 156 7.53 0.93 -26.01
N GLY A 157 8.71 1.51 -25.98
CA GLY A 157 9.13 2.55 -26.93
C GLY A 157 8.71 3.98 -26.69
N ASN A 158 7.80 4.27 -25.77
CA ASN A 158 7.33 5.65 -25.55
C ASN A 158 6.92 6.00 -24.11
N ASP A 159 7.01 5.09 -23.18
CA ASP A 159 6.52 5.37 -21.81
C ASP A 159 7.63 5.91 -20.92
N GLU A 160 7.60 7.20 -20.70
CA GLU A 160 8.34 7.82 -19.61
C GLU A 160 7.87 7.21 -18.29
N GLY A 161 8.77 6.53 -17.59
CA GLY A 161 8.49 6.12 -16.21
C GLY A 161 8.08 4.68 -15.98
N GLY A 162 8.17 3.77 -16.96
CA GLY A 162 8.14 2.39 -16.54
C GLY A 162 7.38 1.38 -17.35
N GLY A 163 6.61 1.77 -18.31
CA GLY A 163 5.85 0.86 -19.16
C GLY A 163 4.81 0.01 -18.41
N ALA A 164 4.11 -0.84 -19.14
CA ALA A 164 2.98 -1.62 -18.64
C ALA A 164 3.28 -2.61 -17.50
N LEU A 165 4.55 -2.99 -17.33
CA LEU A 165 4.98 -3.92 -16.26
C LEU A 165 5.44 -3.22 -14.98
N ALA A 166 5.61 -1.90 -15.02
CA ALA A 166 5.92 -1.08 -13.86
C ALA A 166 4.80 -0.05 -13.70
N SER A 167 3.61 -0.52 -13.44
CA SER A 167 2.39 0.30 -13.30
C SER A 167 2.43 1.28 -12.13
N SER A 168 3.40 1.14 -11.24
CA SER A 168 3.68 2.14 -10.22
C SER A 168 4.91 2.97 -10.61
N PRO A 169 4.94 4.25 -10.26
CA PRO A 169 6.04 5.15 -10.59
C PRO A 169 7.37 4.72 -9.96
N VAL A 170 7.31 3.87 -8.93
CA VAL A 170 8.48 3.36 -8.20
C VAL A 170 8.27 1.87 -7.92
N GLY A 171 9.17 1.01 -8.37
CA GLY A 171 9.04 -0.43 -8.23
C GLY A 171 10.23 -1.12 -7.57
N VAL A 172 9.98 -2.17 -6.81
CA VAL A 172 11.01 -3.03 -6.17
C VAL A 172 11.14 -4.37 -6.88
N GLY A 173 10.10 -4.80 -7.58
CA GLY A 173 10.01 -6.11 -8.20
C GLY A 173 10.85 -6.31 -9.47
N ASN A 174 10.65 -7.45 -10.11
CA ASN A 174 11.23 -7.74 -11.42
C ASN A 174 10.75 -6.71 -12.45
N ALA A 175 11.59 -6.38 -13.40
CA ALA A 175 11.36 -5.31 -14.37
C ALA A 175 11.29 -3.88 -13.80
N ALA A 176 11.62 -3.70 -12.52
CA ALA A 176 11.77 -2.37 -11.95
C ALA A 176 13.15 -1.81 -12.28
N TRP A 177 13.16 -0.72 -13.01
CA TRP A 177 14.39 -0.03 -13.48
C TRP A 177 14.76 1.16 -12.60
N ASP A 178 14.04 1.34 -11.49
CA ASP A 178 14.26 2.46 -10.58
C ASP A 178 15.61 2.35 -9.89
N VAL A 179 16.31 3.46 -9.79
CA VAL A 179 17.61 3.53 -9.12
C VAL A 179 17.43 3.29 -7.62
N LYS A 180 18.26 2.43 -7.07
CA LYS A 180 18.23 2.04 -5.66
C LYS A 180 19.49 2.52 -4.97
N ARG A 181 19.32 3.29 -3.90
CA ARG A 181 20.42 3.84 -3.12
C ARG A 181 20.34 3.35 -1.69
N VAL A 182 21.38 2.69 -1.23
CA VAL A 182 21.51 2.35 0.19
C VAL A 182 21.76 3.63 0.98
N ILE A 183 20.91 3.90 1.98
CA ILE A 183 21.03 5.10 2.82
C ILE A 183 21.57 4.80 4.22
N GLY A 184 21.68 3.54 4.59
CA GLY A 184 22.27 3.12 5.84
C GLY A 184 21.78 1.77 6.33
N VAL A 185 22.22 1.42 7.51
CA VAL A 185 21.83 0.20 8.23
C VAL A 185 21.42 0.52 9.65
N THR A 186 20.60 -0.33 10.24
CA THR A 186 20.27 -0.31 11.67
C THR A 186 20.35 -1.71 12.24
N ASP A 187 20.66 -1.83 13.53
CA ASP A 187 20.72 -3.13 14.20
C ASP A 187 19.32 -3.70 14.44
N VAL A 188 19.23 -5.01 14.35
CA VAL A 188 18.11 -5.80 14.85
C VAL A 188 18.53 -6.46 16.15
N TYR A 189 17.79 -6.20 17.22
CA TYR A 189 18.07 -6.75 18.53
C TYR A 189 17.77 -8.26 18.60
N PRO A 190 18.32 -8.97 19.62
CA PRO A 190 18.10 -10.41 19.76
C PRO A 190 16.63 -10.84 19.83
N ASP A 191 15.73 -9.97 20.30
CA ASP A 191 14.29 -10.18 20.31
C ASP A 191 13.61 -9.93 18.96
N GLY A 192 14.38 -9.61 17.93
CA GLY A 192 13.90 -9.30 16.59
C GLY A 192 13.40 -7.86 16.40
N SER A 193 13.52 -7.02 17.43
CA SER A 193 13.04 -5.63 17.37
C SER A 193 14.06 -4.68 16.76
N ALA A 194 13.54 -3.58 16.18
CA ALA A 194 14.35 -2.45 15.70
C ALA A 194 13.55 -1.14 15.83
N PHE A 195 14.21 -0.04 16.15
CA PHE A 195 13.58 1.27 16.30
C PHE A 195 14.52 2.35 15.80
N PHE A 196 14.18 2.97 14.65
CA PHE A 196 15.14 3.80 13.94
C PHE A 196 14.48 4.94 13.14
N LYS A 197 15.26 6.00 12.96
CA LYS A 197 14.88 7.15 12.13
C LYS A 197 15.22 6.92 10.67
N VAL A 198 14.41 7.50 9.80
CA VAL A 198 14.63 7.54 8.35
C VAL A 198 14.26 8.91 7.80
N PRO A 199 14.78 9.31 6.63
CA PRO A 199 14.30 10.49 5.93
C PRO A 199 12.82 10.35 5.58
N ALA A 200 12.03 11.37 5.88
CA ALA A 200 10.63 11.44 5.48
C ALA A 200 10.48 11.74 3.98
N ARG A 201 9.29 11.46 3.42
CA ARG A 201 8.93 11.74 2.02
C ARG A 201 9.80 11.03 0.98
N ARG A 202 10.37 9.90 1.37
CA ARG A 202 11.17 9.05 0.46
C ARG A 202 10.62 7.63 0.45
N PRO A 203 10.46 7.02 -0.71
CA PRO A 203 10.07 5.62 -0.79
C PRO A 203 11.25 4.74 -0.37
N LEU A 204 11.03 3.98 0.69
CA LEU A 204 12.05 3.13 1.32
C LEU A 204 11.59 1.68 1.35
N TYR A 205 12.53 0.76 1.21
CA TYR A 205 12.31 -0.65 1.51
C TYR A 205 13.49 -1.21 2.32
N PHE A 206 13.27 -2.37 2.92
CA PHE A 206 14.23 -2.97 3.86
C PHE A 206 14.75 -4.30 3.36
N GLN A 207 16.02 -4.56 3.65
CA GLN A 207 16.68 -5.84 3.46
C GLN A 207 17.18 -6.35 4.80
N ALA A 208 16.75 -7.56 5.17
CA ALA A 208 17.20 -8.23 6.38
C ALA A 208 18.57 -8.90 6.12
N LEU A 209 19.58 -8.57 6.93
CA LEU A 209 20.94 -9.01 6.77
C LEU A 209 21.35 -9.97 7.90
N ASP A 210 22.13 -11.02 7.53
CA ASP A 210 22.79 -11.90 8.47
C ASP A 210 24.07 -11.26 9.06
N GLU A 211 24.78 -12.01 9.90
CA GLU A 211 26.03 -11.59 10.52
C GLU A 211 27.14 -11.25 9.52
N LYS A 212 27.10 -11.83 8.32
CA LYS A 212 28.07 -11.58 7.25
C LYS A 212 27.63 -10.46 6.31
N GLY A 213 26.53 -9.75 6.63
CA GLY A 213 25.97 -8.69 5.80
C GLY A 213 25.27 -9.19 4.53
N ARG A 214 24.99 -10.50 4.42
CA ARG A 214 24.29 -11.07 3.29
C ARG A 214 22.78 -10.90 3.45
N VAL A 215 22.09 -10.63 2.35
CA VAL A 215 20.63 -10.48 2.32
C VAL A 215 19.98 -11.87 2.52
N VAL A 216 19.23 -12.01 3.59
CA VAL A 216 18.41 -13.20 3.88
C VAL A 216 17.01 -13.02 3.29
N GLN A 217 16.45 -11.81 3.39
CA GLN A 217 15.15 -11.45 2.87
C GLN A 217 15.12 -10.00 2.41
N THR A 218 14.34 -9.71 1.39
CA THR A 218 14.11 -8.35 0.92
C THR A 218 12.62 -8.05 0.89
N MET A 219 12.26 -6.86 1.30
CA MET A 219 10.91 -6.33 1.14
C MET A 219 10.61 -6.16 -0.35
N ARG A 220 9.41 -6.52 -0.80
CA ARG A 220 8.98 -6.43 -2.20
C ARG A 220 8.02 -5.29 -2.48
N SER A 221 7.71 -4.52 -1.47
CA SER A 221 7.00 -3.27 -1.53
C SER A 221 7.84 -2.17 -0.89
N TRP A 222 7.33 -0.97 -0.89
CA TRP A 222 8.00 0.16 -0.26
C TRP A 222 7.01 0.93 0.63
N SER A 223 7.53 1.72 1.52
CA SER A 223 6.78 2.58 2.42
C SER A 223 7.39 3.97 2.44
N THR A 224 6.57 4.98 2.65
CA THR A 224 7.00 6.37 2.75
C THR A 224 6.40 6.99 3.99
N LEU A 225 7.21 7.59 4.84
CA LEU A 225 6.74 8.30 6.01
C LEU A 225 6.52 9.78 5.72
N GLN A 226 5.49 10.34 6.34
CA GLN A 226 5.34 11.78 6.47
C GLN A 226 6.34 12.32 7.50
N PRO A 227 6.66 13.64 7.46
CA PRO A 227 7.48 14.27 8.49
C PRO A 227 6.89 14.06 9.90
N ASN A 228 7.73 13.58 10.82
CA ASN A 228 7.38 13.25 12.20
C ASN A 228 6.43 12.04 12.35
N GLU A 229 6.16 11.29 11.29
CA GLU A 229 5.36 10.08 11.38
C GLU A 229 6.11 8.95 12.07
N VAL A 230 5.39 8.21 12.89
CA VAL A 230 5.87 6.95 13.49
C VAL A 230 5.03 5.82 12.92
N GLN A 231 5.65 4.90 12.22
CA GLN A 231 5.00 3.69 11.71
C GLN A 231 5.55 2.46 12.40
N SER A 232 4.67 1.61 12.89
CA SER A 232 5.04 0.34 13.47
C SER A 232 4.74 -0.82 12.52
N CYS A 233 5.63 -1.79 12.51
CA CYS A 233 5.46 -3.09 11.87
C CYS A 233 5.49 -4.17 12.95
N VAL A 234 4.56 -5.11 12.91
CA VAL A 234 4.58 -6.24 13.84
C VAL A 234 5.75 -7.16 13.50
N GLY A 235 5.91 -7.48 12.22
CA GLY A 235 6.96 -8.34 11.73
C GLY A 235 7.14 -8.27 10.22
N CYS A 236 7.81 -9.29 9.66
CA CYS A 236 8.01 -9.39 8.23
C CYS A 236 6.86 -10.17 7.58
N HIS A 237 5.93 -9.47 6.95
CA HIS A 237 4.71 -10.03 6.36
C HIS A 237 3.85 -10.82 7.36
N GLU A 238 3.48 -10.17 8.46
CA GLU A 238 2.44 -10.67 9.35
C GLU A 238 1.13 -10.85 8.58
N HIS A 239 0.34 -11.82 8.99
CA HIS A 239 -0.93 -12.08 8.35
C HIS A 239 -1.93 -10.98 8.71
N LYS A 240 -2.54 -10.34 7.69
CA LYS A 240 -3.42 -9.17 7.85
C LYS A 240 -4.63 -9.41 8.77
N ASN A 241 -5.06 -10.66 8.91
CA ASN A 241 -6.22 -11.08 9.69
C ASN A 241 -5.85 -11.69 11.04
N THR A 242 -4.58 -11.62 11.44
CA THR A 242 -4.15 -12.08 12.75
C THR A 242 -3.70 -10.91 13.60
N VAL A 243 -4.10 -10.91 14.85
CA VAL A 243 -3.54 -10.01 15.85
C VAL A 243 -2.39 -10.73 16.52
N PRO A 244 -1.16 -10.21 16.46
CA PRO A 244 -0.05 -10.81 17.18
C PRO A 244 -0.39 -10.85 18.67
N VAL A 245 -0.07 -11.95 19.30
CA VAL A 245 -0.18 -12.03 20.76
C VAL A 245 0.73 -10.97 21.35
N ALA A 246 0.15 -9.95 21.93
CA ALA A 246 0.90 -8.88 22.56
C ALA A 246 1.73 -9.48 23.71
N GLY A 247 3.03 -9.58 23.51
CA GLY A 247 3.95 -9.80 24.61
C GLY A 247 3.85 -8.58 25.53
N HIS A 248 3.55 -8.80 26.80
CA HIS A 248 3.48 -7.72 27.81
C HIS A 248 4.86 -7.12 28.12
N ARG A 249 5.88 -7.40 27.33
CA ARG A 249 7.24 -6.89 27.53
C ARG A 249 7.55 -5.77 26.55
N VAL A 250 8.11 -4.70 27.07
CA VAL A 250 8.73 -3.67 26.24
C VAL A 250 9.84 -4.32 25.42
N SER A 251 9.85 -4.11 24.11
CA SER A 251 10.91 -4.66 23.27
C SER A 251 12.27 -4.02 23.58
N MET A 252 13.35 -4.74 23.29
CA MET A 252 14.70 -4.21 23.48
C MET A 252 14.91 -2.91 22.70
N ALA A 253 14.35 -2.80 21.51
CA ALA A 253 14.47 -1.60 20.70
C ALA A 253 13.79 -0.39 21.36
N MET A 254 12.62 -0.57 21.97
CA MET A 254 11.95 0.50 22.73
C MET A 254 12.74 0.91 23.97
N ASP A 255 13.28 -0.06 24.70
CA ASP A 255 14.10 0.19 25.89
C ASP A 255 15.39 0.97 25.52
N LYS A 256 16.01 0.63 24.40
CA LYS A 256 17.23 1.29 23.93
C LYS A 256 17.00 2.63 23.22
N GLY A 257 15.75 2.92 22.85
CA GLY A 257 15.36 4.15 22.17
C GLY A 257 15.67 4.16 20.67
N ILE A 258 15.26 5.27 20.04
CA ILE A 258 15.37 5.46 18.60
C ILE A 258 16.83 5.62 18.18
N LYS A 259 17.25 4.83 17.18
CA LYS A 259 18.60 4.93 16.59
C LYS A 259 18.61 5.73 15.30
N ALA A 260 19.69 6.46 15.07
CA ALA A 260 20.03 6.95 13.73
C ALA A 260 20.57 5.79 12.88
N LEU A 261 20.43 5.90 11.55
CA LEU A 261 21.06 4.96 10.64
C LEU A 261 22.59 5.09 10.73
N ALA A 262 23.27 3.96 10.82
CA ALA A 262 24.69 3.93 10.58
C ALA A 262 24.94 4.10 9.08
N CYS A 263 25.74 5.09 8.72
CA CYS A 263 26.19 5.28 7.35
C CYS A 263 27.10 4.09 6.99
N LEU A 264 26.84 3.42 5.89
CA LEU A 264 27.83 2.57 5.26
C LEU A 264 28.85 3.53 4.65
N LEU A 265 29.90 3.83 5.38
CA LEU A 265 31.09 4.38 4.76
C LEU A 265 31.60 3.30 3.79
N TYR A 266 31.38 3.49 2.52
CA TYR A 266 32.27 2.93 1.53
C TYR A 266 33.61 3.60 1.81
N THR A 267 34.44 2.93 2.59
CA THR A 267 35.85 3.28 2.61
C THR A 267 36.33 3.03 1.18
N SER A 268 36.66 4.09 0.51
CA SER A 268 37.26 4.09 -0.83
C SER A 268 38.73 3.59 -0.82
N ASP A 269 39.00 2.61 0.00
CA ASP A 269 40.34 2.02 0.10
C ASP A 269 40.67 1.04 -1.03
N ALA A 270 39.78 0.88 -1.99
CA ALA A 270 40.03 0.08 -3.20
C ALA A 270 40.53 0.90 -4.40
N ALA A 271 40.67 2.21 -4.27
CA ALA A 271 41.11 3.08 -5.38
C ALA A 271 42.59 3.51 -5.29
N ASP A 272 43.28 3.20 -4.20
CA ASP A 272 44.69 3.61 -3.99
C ASP A 272 45.71 2.47 -4.22
N GLU A 273 45.28 1.31 -4.72
CA GLU A 273 46.17 0.20 -5.09
C GLU A 273 46.11 -0.14 -6.60
N LEU A 274 46.16 0.87 -7.46
CA LEU A 274 46.49 0.65 -8.89
C LEU A 274 47.52 1.66 -9.35
#